data_fc98c66c490f66602f933a19cdd3a93c
#
_entry.id   fc98c66c490f66602f933a19cdd3a93c
#
_cell.length_a   1.000
_cell.length_b   1.000
_cell.length_c   1.000
_cell.angle_alpha   90.00
_cell.angle_beta   90.00
_cell.angle_gamma   90.00
#
_symmetry.space_group_name_H-M   'P 1'
#
loop_
_entity.id
_entity.type
_entity.pdbx_description
1 polymer ?
#
loop_
_entity_poly.entity_id
_entity_poly.type
_entity_poly.pdbx_seq_one_letter_code
_entity_poly.pdbx_strand_id
1 'polypeptide(L)'
;MNGAGNDFIVIDKTKNKGVSLKQNQMSSLCNRRKGIGADGIIFISNSKDSDFLMEYFNADGSSGSLCGNGARCAIKYAGDSNRFKNGKAHFQANNEIFTGEVFNSGLVRFDLKSPNKVKLNFRIKASSQLIKSHYADTGSPHVVIEIEDVLAQPKDLNSRYRNIENFPVFEIGKEIRYNKDFSPNGTNVNFIQIKNDAISIRTYERGVENETLACGTGSVATAIIANAYKNMKPPIKLKTWGGDVLIVDFQRLGDKFDKVSLTGPAKTVFSGEFDLKEI
;
A
#
# COMPACT_ATOMS: atom_id res chain seq x y z
N MET A 1 13.74 6.86 -3.30
CA MET A 1 12.58 7.62 -2.75
C MET A 1 11.90 6.80 -1.68
N ASN A 2 11.12 7.44 -0.81
CA ASN A 2 10.33 6.74 0.21
C ASN A 2 8.87 7.21 0.14
N GLY A 3 7.92 6.25 0.17
CA GLY A 3 6.48 6.48 0.14
C GLY A 3 5.78 5.85 1.33
N ALA A 4 5.82 6.52 2.49
CA ALA A 4 5.22 6.02 3.74
C ALA A 4 5.80 4.67 4.21
N GLY A 5 7.13 4.55 4.22
CA GLY A 5 7.82 3.36 4.73
C GLY A 5 8.27 2.37 3.67
N ASN A 6 7.71 2.37 2.46
CA ASN A 6 8.31 1.65 1.33
C ASN A 6 9.35 2.51 0.63
N ASP A 7 10.47 1.92 0.30
CA ASP A 7 11.55 2.59 -0.40
C ASP A 7 11.72 2.05 -1.84
N PHE A 8 12.01 2.98 -2.76
CA PHE A 8 12.09 2.66 -4.19
C PHE A 8 13.32 3.30 -4.82
N ILE A 9 13.99 2.55 -5.69
CA ILE A 9 14.96 3.08 -6.64
C ILE A 9 14.16 3.61 -7.83
N VAL A 10 14.22 4.92 -8.08
CA VAL A 10 13.53 5.54 -9.23
C VAL A 10 14.56 5.85 -10.29
N ILE A 11 14.38 5.29 -11.50
CA ILE A 11 15.28 5.45 -12.64
C ILE A 11 14.51 6.13 -13.76
N ASP A 12 14.96 7.33 -14.15
CA ASP A 12 14.41 8.07 -15.27
C ASP A 12 15.10 7.66 -16.59
N LYS A 13 14.42 6.87 -17.40
CA LYS A 13 14.92 6.40 -18.70
C LYS A 13 15.13 7.54 -19.70
N THR A 14 14.53 8.70 -19.49
CA THR A 14 14.74 9.85 -20.41
C THR A 14 16.06 10.56 -20.15
N LYS A 15 16.54 10.52 -18.91
CA LYS A 15 17.85 11.03 -18.51
C LYS A 15 18.96 9.99 -18.71
N ASN A 16 18.59 8.71 -18.60
CA ASN A 16 19.50 7.55 -18.70
C ASN A 16 19.16 6.75 -19.96
N LYS A 17 19.45 7.32 -21.14
CA LYS A 17 19.14 6.70 -22.44
C LYS A 17 19.80 5.32 -22.60
N GLY A 18 19.01 4.35 -23.04
CA GLY A 18 19.48 2.98 -23.25
C GLY A 18 19.59 2.11 -22.00
N VAL A 19 19.25 2.65 -20.82
CA VAL A 19 19.22 1.84 -19.60
C VAL A 19 18.16 0.73 -19.72
N SER A 20 18.64 -0.52 -19.63
CA SER A 20 17.82 -1.72 -19.53
C SER A 20 18.47 -2.62 -18.49
N LEU A 21 17.71 -3.01 -17.48
CA LEU A 21 18.16 -3.90 -16.41
C LEU A 21 17.49 -5.27 -16.57
N LYS A 22 18.29 -6.32 -16.46
CA LYS A 22 17.79 -7.69 -16.37
C LYS A 22 17.24 -7.94 -14.95
N GLN A 23 16.43 -8.95 -14.79
CA GLN A 23 15.83 -9.30 -13.50
C GLN A 23 16.87 -9.47 -12.38
N ASN A 24 17.95 -10.20 -12.66
CA ASN A 24 19.03 -10.40 -11.68
C ASN A 24 19.75 -9.10 -11.30
N GLN A 25 19.93 -8.15 -12.23
CA GLN A 25 20.52 -6.85 -11.95
C GLN A 25 19.58 -6.01 -11.07
N MET A 26 18.28 -6.02 -11.34
CA MET A 26 17.28 -5.36 -10.51
C MET A 26 17.28 -5.94 -9.09
N SER A 27 17.34 -7.26 -8.96
CA SER A 27 17.43 -7.93 -7.67
C SER A 27 18.75 -7.58 -6.93
N SER A 28 19.86 -7.50 -7.63
CA SER A 28 21.14 -7.07 -7.05
C SER A 28 21.08 -5.65 -6.52
N LEU A 29 20.50 -4.71 -7.29
CA LEU A 29 20.31 -3.31 -6.85
C LEU A 29 19.44 -3.21 -5.61
N CYS A 30 18.36 -4.00 -5.53
CA CYS A 30 17.44 -4.01 -4.40
C CYS A 30 18.01 -4.70 -3.15
N ASN A 31 19.13 -5.42 -3.25
CA ASN A 31 19.73 -6.09 -2.10
C ASN A 31 20.25 -5.08 -1.08
N ARG A 32 19.72 -5.13 0.16
CA ARG A 32 20.03 -4.15 1.22
C ARG A 32 21.46 -4.24 1.78
N ARG A 33 22.20 -5.28 1.46
CA ARG A 33 23.57 -5.51 1.97
C ARG A 33 24.64 -5.41 0.88
N LYS A 34 24.27 -5.67 -0.39
CA LYS A 34 25.22 -5.76 -1.51
C LYS A 34 24.89 -4.79 -2.63
N GLY A 35 23.75 -4.14 -2.60
CA GLY A 35 23.29 -3.15 -3.57
C GLY A 35 22.91 -1.84 -2.89
N ILE A 36 22.09 -1.05 -3.55
CA ILE A 36 21.51 0.19 -3.00
C ILE A 36 20.53 -0.15 -1.88
N GLY A 37 19.75 -1.23 -2.05
CA GLY A 37 18.69 -1.65 -1.14
C GLY A 37 17.38 -0.91 -1.37
N ALA A 38 16.32 -1.64 -1.71
CA ALA A 38 14.97 -1.10 -1.88
C ALA A 38 13.93 -2.22 -1.89
N ASP A 39 12.65 -1.85 -1.69
CA ASP A 39 11.50 -2.73 -1.83
C ASP A 39 11.13 -2.94 -3.31
N GLY A 40 11.64 -2.12 -4.22
CA GLY A 40 11.45 -2.26 -5.64
C GLY A 40 12.07 -1.14 -6.47
N ILE A 41 11.92 -1.28 -7.80
CA ILE A 41 12.43 -0.33 -8.78
C ILE A 41 11.25 0.26 -9.56
N ILE A 42 11.29 1.57 -9.78
CA ILE A 42 10.35 2.31 -10.60
C ILE A 42 11.12 2.91 -11.77
N PHE A 43 10.76 2.55 -12.99
CA PHE A 43 11.21 3.25 -14.19
C PHE A 43 10.19 4.32 -14.58
N ILE A 44 10.70 5.49 -14.92
CA ILE A 44 9.91 6.60 -15.49
C ILE A 44 10.38 6.82 -16.92
N SER A 45 9.45 6.84 -17.86
CA SER A 45 9.73 7.12 -19.26
C SER A 45 8.67 8.03 -19.88
N ASN A 46 8.89 8.46 -21.12
CA ASN A 46 7.88 9.20 -21.85
C ASN A 46 6.71 8.29 -22.21
N SER A 47 5.51 8.84 -22.21
CA SER A 47 4.30 8.23 -22.75
C SER A 47 3.80 9.03 -23.94
N LYS A 48 3.08 8.40 -24.86
CA LYS A 48 2.42 9.07 -25.98
C LYS A 48 1.08 9.68 -25.57
N ASP A 49 0.40 9.03 -24.60
CA ASP A 49 -0.99 9.29 -24.26
C ASP A 49 -1.15 9.90 -22.85
N SER A 50 -0.03 10.13 -22.14
CA SER A 50 -0.04 10.67 -20.78
C SER A 50 1.25 11.43 -20.47
N ASP A 51 1.33 12.05 -19.30
CA ASP A 51 2.48 12.84 -18.87
C ASP A 51 3.74 11.99 -18.72
N PHE A 52 3.59 10.71 -18.31
CA PHE A 52 4.68 9.74 -18.21
C PHE A 52 4.16 8.30 -18.16
N LEU A 53 5.06 7.35 -18.44
CA LEU A 53 4.87 5.91 -18.20
C LEU A 53 5.65 5.50 -16.95
N MET A 54 5.00 4.76 -16.07
CA MET A 54 5.57 4.12 -14.89
C MET A 54 5.62 2.61 -15.11
N GLU A 55 6.79 2.00 -14.93
CA GLU A 55 6.96 0.56 -14.84
C GLU A 55 7.48 0.23 -13.43
N TYR A 56 6.84 -0.73 -12.75
CA TYR A 56 7.23 -1.13 -11.40
C TYR A 56 7.71 -2.58 -11.36
N PHE A 57 8.80 -2.81 -10.66
CA PHE A 57 9.39 -4.12 -10.39
C PHE A 57 9.60 -4.33 -8.90
N ASN A 58 9.28 -5.53 -8.44
CA ASN A 58 9.55 -5.96 -7.06
C ASN A 58 11.06 -6.05 -6.78
N ALA A 59 11.45 -6.22 -5.52
CA ALA A 59 12.85 -6.36 -5.12
C ALA A 59 13.57 -7.57 -5.75
N ASP A 60 12.84 -8.60 -6.15
CA ASP A 60 13.38 -9.77 -6.87
C ASP A 60 13.50 -9.56 -8.39
N GLY A 61 13.17 -8.35 -8.87
CA GLY A 61 13.18 -7.97 -10.28
C GLY A 61 12.00 -8.51 -11.09
N SER A 62 11.04 -9.17 -10.50
CA SER A 62 9.79 -9.56 -11.16
C SER A 62 8.88 -8.34 -11.41
N SER A 63 8.11 -8.37 -12.50
CA SER A 63 7.11 -7.32 -12.74
C SER A 63 6.07 -7.30 -11.62
N GLY A 64 5.87 -6.13 -11.03
CA GLY A 64 4.94 -5.93 -9.92
C GLY A 64 3.58 -5.39 -10.36
N SER A 65 2.56 -5.63 -9.54
CA SER A 65 1.30 -4.89 -9.63
C SER A 65 1.51 -3.46 -9.16
N LEU A 66 0.66 -2.53 -9.61
CA LEU A 66 0.75 -1.13 -9.23
C LEU A 66 0.67 -0.95 -7.70
N CYS A 67 1.77 -0.51 -7.12
CA CYS A 67 1.87 -0.22 -5.69
C CYS A 67 1.47 1.24 -5.42
N GLY A 68 0.49 1.47 -4.56
CA GLY A 68 0.03 2.83 -4.24
C GLY A 68 1.12 3.73 -3.62
N ASN A 69 2.05 3.15 -2.85
CA ASN A 69 3.20 3.86 -2.29
C ASN A 69 4.21 4.24 -3.40
N GLY A 70 4.47 3.30 -4.33
CA GLY A 70 5.30 3.53 -5.52
C GLY A 70 4.69 4.55 -6.47
N ALA A 71 3.38 4.49 -6.70
CA ALA A 71 2.68 5.46 -7.55
C ALA A 71 2.84 6.89 -7.02
N ARG A 72 2.71 7.11 -5.69
CA ARG A 72 2.96 8.43 -5.11
C ARG A 72 4.42 8.89 -5.30
N CYS A 73 5.39 7.99 -5.18
CA CYS A 73 6.79 8.31 -5.48
C CYS A 73 6.99 8.69 -6.95
N ALA A 74 6.39 7.97 -7.89
CA ALA A 74 6.44 8.27 -9.32
C ALA A 74 5.82 9.63 -9.64
N ILE A 75 4.63 9.93 -9.09
CA ILE A 75 3.93 11.21 -9.24
C ILE A 75 4.80 12.35 -8.68
N LYS A 76 5.36 12.19 -7.47
CA LYS A 76 6.23 13.20 -6.87
C LYS A 76 7.46 13.48 -7.73
N TYR A 77 8.16 12.41 -8.16
CA TYR A 77 9.33 12.54 -9.03
C TYR A 77 9.01 13.25 -10.35
N ALA A 78 7.91 12.86 -10.99
CA ALA A 78 7.47 13.45 -12.25
C ALA A 78 7.12 14.96 -12.08
N GLY A 79 6.48 15.32 -10.96
CA GLY A 79 6.20 16.72 -10.62
C GLY A 79 7.48 17.54 -10.39
N ASP A 80 8.42 17.02 -9.60
CA ASP A 80 9.72 17.65 -9.36
C ASP A 80 10.57 17.77 -10.65
N SER A 81 10.30 16.93 -11.64
CA SER A 81 10.93 16.93 -12.97
C SER A 81 10.12 17.73 -14.01
N ASN A 82 9.09 18.49 -13.61
CA ASN A 82 8.23 19.31 -14.47
C ASN A 82 7.57 18.55 -15.64
N ARG A 83 7.19 17.26 -15.43
CA ARG A 83 6.55 16.46 -16.47
C ARG A 83 5.06 16.75 -16.67
N PHE A 84 4.44 17.40 -15.71
CA PHE A 84 3.04 17.85 -15.77
C PHE A 84 2.87 19.24 -15.15
N LYS A 85 1.72 19.84 -15.36
CA LYS A 85 1.40 21.23 -14.92
C LYS A 85 0.28 21.23 -13.88
N ASN A 86 0.17 22.32 -13.12
CA ASN A 86 -0.92 22.56 -12.15
C ASN A 86 -1.06 21.45 -11.09
N GLY A 87 0.03 20.78 -10.74
CA GLY A 87 0.07 19.73 -9.71
C GLY A 87 -0.65 18.42 -10.07
N LYS A 88 -1.34 18.35 -11.23
CA LYS A 88 -2.14 17.18 -11.64
C LYS A 88 -1.40 16.34 -12.68
N ALA A 89 -1.28 15.07 -12.39
CA ALA A 89 -0.63 14.05 -13.24
C ALA A 89 -1.65 13.11 -13.86
N HIS A 90 -1.44 12.79 -15.13
CA HIS A 90 -2.04 11.64 -15.81
C HIS A 90 -0.88 10.73 -16.23
N PHE A 91 -0.87 9.49 -15.78
CA PHE A 91 0.23 8.59 -16.08
C PHE A 91 -0.24 7.19 -16.45
N GLN A 92 0.53 6.54 -17.28
CA GLN A 92 0.28 5.17 -17.69
C GLN A 92 1.05 4.20 -16.78
N ALA A 93 0.38 3.14 -16.33
CA ALA A 93 1.00 2.00 -15.68
C ALA A 93 0.18 0.74 -16.00
N ASN A 94 0.82 -0.41 -16.25
CA ASN A 94 0.16 -1.68 -16.55
C ASN A 94 -0.91 -1.56 -17.67
N ASN A 95 -0.63 -0.79 -18.74
CA ASN A 95 -1.54 -0.51 -19.85
C ASN A 95 -2.84 0.25 -19.48
N GLU A 96 -2.84 0.93 -18.33
CA GLU A 96 -3.98 1.72 -17.86
C GLU A 96 -3.53 3.14 -17.54
N ILE A 97 -4.47 4.09 -17.62
CA ILE A 97 -4.23 5.48 -17.25
C ILE A 97 -4.72 5.71 -15.82
N PHE A 98 -3.87 6.32 -15.04
CA PHE A 98 -4.12 6.71 -13.67
C PHE A 98 -3.95 8.21 -13.49
N THR A 99 -4.52 8.74 -12.42
CA THR A 99 -4.40 10.15 -12.07
C THR A 99 -3.83 10.32 -10.67
N GLY A 100 -3.25 11.50 -10.44
CA GLY A 100 -2.73 11.87 -9.14
C GLY A 100 -2.48 13.37 -9.04
N GLU A 101 -2.08 13.81 -7.86
CA GLU A 101 -1.87 15.24 -7.61
C GLU A 101 -0.76 15.44 -6.57
N VAL A 102 0.11 16.42 -6.82
CA VAL A 102 1.08 16.92 -5.85
C VAL A 102 0.52 18.21 -5.25
N PHE A 103 0.25 18.19 -3.94
CA PHE A 103 -0.27 19.37 -3.24
C PHE A 103 0.87 20.30 -2.79
N ASN A 104 0.55 21.58 -2.57
CA ASN A 104 1.49 22.56 -2.02
C ASN A 104 2.07 22.17 -0.67
N SER A 105 1.38 21.33 0.09
CA SER A 105 1.86 20.74 1.34
C SER A 105 2.98 19.71 1.16
N GLY A 106 3.27 19.29 -0.07
CA GLY A 106 4.19 18.21 -0.39
C GLY A 106 3.59 16.81 -0.30
N LEU A 107 2.34 16.69 0.13
CA LEU A 107 1.62 15.42 0.07
C LEU A 107 1.26 15.07 -1.38
N VAL A 108 1.12 13.79 -1.64
CA VAL A 108 0.79 13.27 -2.96
C VAL A 108 -0.46 12.42 -2.90
N ARG A 109 -1.44 12.76 -3.74
CA ARG A 109 -2.64 11.95 -3.97
C ARG A 109 -2.43 11.02 -5.16
N PHE A 110 -2.89 9.82 -5.02
CA PHE A 110 -3.04 8.82 -6.06
C PHE A 110 -4.49 8.36 -6.11
N ASP A 111 -5.13 8.46 -7.27
CA ASP A 111 -6.50 8.04 -7.47
C ASP A 111 -6.54 6.55 -7.86
N LEU A 112 -7.35 5.78 -7.14
CA LEU A 112 -7.47 4.33 -7.29
C LEU A 112 -8.81 3.94 -7.92
N LYS A 113 -8.87 2.71 -8.40
CA LYS A 113 -10.14 2.11 -8.80
C LYS A 113 -11.05 1.86 -7.60
N SER A 114 -12.34 1.84 -7.86
CA SER A 114 -13.34 1.40 -6.89
C SER A 114 -13.06 -0.04 -6.43
N PRO A 115 -13.35 -0.38 -5.17
CA PRO A 115 -13.18 -1.75 -4.69
C PRO A 115 -14.11 -2.71 -5.43
N ASN A 116 -13.60 -3.90 -5.75
CA ASN A 116 -14.37 -4.91 -6.47
C ASN A 116 -15.40 -5.63 -5.58
N LYS A 117 -15.09 -5.77 -4.28
CA LYS A 117 -15.90 -6.54 -3.34
C LYS A 117 -15.70 -6.02 -1.93
N VAL A 118 -16.82 -5.83 -1.22
CA VAL A 118 -16.82 -5.54 0.22
C VAL A 118 -17.72 -6.56 0.93
N LYS A 119 -17.22 -7.18 1.99
CA LYS A 119 -17.98 -8.11 2.83
C LYS A 119 -17.78 -7.75 4.30
N LEU A 120 -18.87 -7.61 5.02
CA LEU A 120 -18.85 -7.22 6.43
C LEU A 120 -19.27 -8.38 7.33
N ASN A 121 -18.82 -8.36 8.59
CA ASN A 121 -19.33 -9.21 9.67
C ASN A 121 -19.28 -10.73 9.39
N PHE A 122 -18.16 -11.24 8.90
CA PHE A 122 -17.96 -12.69 8.87
C PHE A 122 -16.94 -13.10 9.92
N ARG A 123 -16.79 -14.42 10.13
CA ARG A 123 -15.88 -14.97 11.13
C ARG A 123 -14.82 -15.81 10.45
N ILE A 124 -13.58 -15.64 10.92
CA ILE A 124 -12.42 -16.46 10.52
C ILE A 124 -11.98 -17.27 11.72
N LYS A 125 -11.73 -18.55 11.52
CA LYS A 125 -11.12 -19.40 12.55
C LYS A 125 -9.60 -19.19 12.49
N ALA A 126 -9.06 -18.56 13.52
CA ALA A 126 -7.62 -18.39 13.72
C ALA A 126 -7.31 -18.29 15.22
N SER A 127 -6.09 -18.66 15.63
CA SER A 127 -5.63 -18.61 17.02
C SER A 127 -6.61 -19.29 17.99
N SER A 128 -7.15 -20.45 17.59
CA SER A 128 -8.12 -21.24 18.37
C SER A 128 -9.42 -20.52 18.74
N GLN A 129 -9.78 -19.47 18.00
CA GLN A 129 -11.00 -18.69 18.22
C GLN A 129 -11.69 -18.33 16.88
N LEU A 130 -12.92 -17.83 16.96
CA LEU A 130 -13.64 -17.27 15.82
C LEU A 130 -13.56 -15.73 15.87
N ILE A 131 -12.72 -15.16 15.02
CA ILE A 131 -12.44 -13.73 14.97
C ILE A 131 -13.43 -13.04 14.02
N LYS A 132 -14.11 -12.01 14.51
CA LYS A 132 -14.96 -11.16 13.67
C LYS A 132 -14.07 -10.36 12.72
N SER A 133 -14.44 -10.38 11.45
CA SER A 133 -13.61 -9.88 10.36
C SER A 133 -14.44 -9.22 9.28
N HIS A 134 -13.79 -8.38 8.50
CA HIS A 134 -14.34 -7.72 7.32
C HIS A 134 -13.38 -7.91 6.16
N TYR A 135 -13.86 -7.76 4.94
CA TYR A 135 -13.07 -7.95 3.72
C TYR A 135 -13.36 -6.84 2.71
N ALA A 136 -12.32 -6.36 2.06
CA ALA A 136 -12.42 -5.53 0.86
C ALA A 136 -11.34 -5.90 -0.15
N ASP A 137 -11.71 -5.94 -1.43
CA ASP A 137 -10.77 -6.06 -2.54
C ASP A 137 -10.59 -4.69 -3.19
N THR A 138 -9.43 -4.10 -2.96
CA THR A 138 -9.04 -2.78 -3.47
C THR A 138 -7.98 -2.88 -4.57
N GLY A 139 -8.08 -3.91 -5.43
CA GLY A 139 -7.06 -4.34 -6.39
C GLY A 139 -6.12 -5.38 -5.79
N SER A 140 -6.26 -5.63 -4.49
CA SER A 140 -5.62 -6.69 -3.73
C SER A 140 -6.58 -7.10 -2.61
N PRO A 141 -6.66 -8.40 -2.25
CA PRO A 141 -7.54 -8.86 -1.19
C PRO A 141 -7.04 -8.43 0.20
N HIS A 142 -7.93 -7.86 1.01
CA HIS A 142 -7.64 -7.41 2.36
C HIS A 142 -8.68 -7.89 3.35
N VAL A 143 -8.23 -8.55 4.42
CA VAL A 143 -9.01 -8.75 5.64
C VAL A 143 -8.71 -7.62 6.60
N VAL A 144 -9.74 -7.10 7.27
CA VAL A 144 -9.62 -6.05 8.29
C VAL A 144 -10.26 -6.55 9.59
N ILE A 145 -9.53 -6.42 10.68
CA ILE A 145 -9.89 -6.91 12.00
C ILE A 145 -9.63 -5.81 13.03
N GLU A 146 -10.63 -5.48 13.83
CA GLU A 146 -10.41 -4.67 15.03
C GLU A 146 -9.72 -5.51 16.09
N ILE A 147 -8.63 -5.03 16.68
CA ILE A 147 -7.86 -5.81 17.66
C ILE A 147 -8.70 -6.21 18.88
N GLU A 148 -9.71 -5.42 19.23
CA GLU A 148 -10.64 -5.71 20.32
C GLU A 148 -11.58 -6.90 20.04
N ASP A 149 -11.67 -7.36 18.79
CA ASP A 149 -12.39 -8.58 18.41
C ASP A 149 -11.54 -9.85 18.56
N VAL A 150 -10.27 -9.72 19.00
CA VAL A 150 -9.32 -10.80 19.22
C VAL A 150 -9.03 -10.97 20.71
N LEU A 151 -9.10 -12.21 21.18
CA LEU A 151 -8.76 -12.56 22.56
C LEU A 151 -7.28 -12.95 22.65
N ALA A 152 -6.57 -12.45 23.65
CA ALA A 152 -5.19 -12.86 23.94
C ALA A 152 -5.17 -14.31 24.49
N GLN A 153 -6.23 -14.69 25.20
CA GLN A 153 -6.48 -16.04 25.69
C GLN A 153 -7.86 -16.49 25.19
N PRO A 154 -7.96 -17.44 24.24
CA PRO A 154 -9.23 -17.80 23.59
C PRO A 154 -10.35 -18.29 24.52
N LYS A 155 -10.00 -18.73 25.73
CA LYS A 155 -10.97 -19.19 26.75
C LYS A 155 -11.40 -18.08 27.72
N ASP A 156 -10.75 -16.92 27.70
CA ASP A 156 -11.06 -15.77 28.56
C ASP A 156 -11.63 -14.61 27.73
N LEU A 157 -12.93 -14.38 27.81
CA LEU A 157 -13.64 -13.33 27.09
C LEU A 157 -13.21 -11.91 27.52
N ASN A 158 -12.54 -11.75 28.65
CA ASN A 158 -12.03 -10.47 29.12
C ASN A 158 -10.61 -10.16 28.63
N SER A 159 -9.94 -11.13 27.99
CA SER A 159 -8.56 -11.02 27.52
C SER A 159 -8.43 -10.33 26.16
N ARG A 160 -9.31 -9.40 25.83
CA ARG A 160 -9.28 -8.66 24.52
C ARG A 160 -8.05 -7.78 24.42
N TYR A 161 -7.43 -7.75 23.24
CA TYR A 161 -6.37 -6.79 22.97
C TYR A 161 -6.92 -5.35 22.98
N ARG A 162 -6.21 -4.44 23.64
CA ARG A 162 -6.60 -3.02 23.80
C ARG A 162 -5.51 -2.04 23.35
N ASN A 163 -4.35 -2.56 22.97
CA ASN A 163 -3.23 -1.75 22.47
C ASN A 163 -2.66 -2.38 21.22
N ILE A 164 -2.75 -1.65 20.09
CA ILE A 164 -2.28 -2.12 18.80
C ILE A 164 -0.75 -2.28 18.75
N GLU A 165 0.00 -1.54 19.58
CA GLU A 165 1.46 -1.62 19.60
C GLU A 165 1.95 -3.00 20.05
N ASN A 166 1.23 -3.65 20.97
CA ASN A 166 1.57 -4.97 21.54
C ASN A 166 0.80 -6.11 20.86
N PHE A 167 0.08 -5.84 19.76
CA PHE A 167 -0.70 -6.86 19.07
C PHE A 167 0.22 -7.79 18.27
N PRO A 168 0.05 -9.12 18.33
CA PRO A 168 0.90 -10.11 17.63
C PRO A 168 0.53 -10.21 16.14
N VAL A 169 0.91 -9.18 15.36
CA VAL A 169 0.56 -9.06 13.94
C VAL A 169 1.13 -10.21 13.12
N PHE A 170 2.38 -10.61 13.40
CA PHE A 170 3.05 -11.65 12.62
C PHE A 170 2.36 -12.99 12.76
N GLU A 171 2.10 -13.43 13.99
CA GLU A 171 1.58 -14.76 14.30
C GLU A 171 0.15 -14.91 13.76
N ILE A 172 -0.73 -13.99 14.14
CA ILE A 172 -2.15 -14.04 13.74
C ILE A 172 -2.30 -13.69 12.26
N GLY A 173 -1.54 -12.72 11.77
CA GLY A 173 -1.55 -12.32 10.37
C GLY A 173 -1.13 -13.45 9.45
N LYS A 174 -0.05 -14.17 9.78
CA LYS A 174 0.43 -15.33 9.03
C LYS A 174 -0.62 -16.44 8.96
N GLU A 175 -1.26 -16.78 10.08
CA GLU A 175 -2.29 -17.81 10.12
C GLU A 175 -3.48 -17.45 9.21
N ILE A 176 -3.96 -16.20 9.27
CA ILE A 176 -5.08 -15.74 8.44
C ILE A 176 -4.67 -15.61 6.96
N ARG A 177 -3.45 -15.14 6.68
CA ARG A 177 -2.88 -15.03 5.33
C ARG A 177 -3.00 -16.33 4.54
N TYR A 178 -2.78 -17.47 5.21
CA TYR A 178 -2.81 -18.81 4.62
C TYR A 178 -4.10 -19.59 4.94
N ASN A 179 -5.12 -18.92 5.51
CA ASN A 179 -6.38 -19.59 5.81
C ASN A 179 -7.05 -20.07 4.51
N LYS A 180 -7.59 -21.32 4.56
CA LYS A 180 -8.24 -21.98 3.43
C LYS A 180 -9.36 -21.17 2.78
N ASP A 181 -10.03 -20.30 3.55
CA ASP A 181 -11.13 -19.46 3.07
C ASP A 181 -10.67 -18.42 2.04
N PHE A 182 -9.35 -18.18 1.94
CA PHE A 182 -8.73 -17.27 0.97
C PHE A 182 -7.87 -17.99 -0.07
N SER A 183 -7.92 -19.33 -0.11
CA SER A 183 -7.16 -20.14 -1.08
C SER A 183 -7.67 -19.88 -2.52
N PRO A 184 -6.79 -19.98 -3.57
CA PRO A 184 -5.36 -20.28 -3.49
C PRO A 184 -4.48 -19.04 -3.21
N ASN A 185 -4.98 -17.83 -3.45
CA ASN A 185 -4.14 -16.63 -3.50
C ASN A 185 -3.83 -16.02 -2.13
N GLY A 186 -4.63 -16.37 -1.10
CA GLY A 186 -4.53 -15.77 0.23
C GLY A 186 -4.91 -14.30 0.28
N THR A 187 -4.66 -13.64 1.39
CA THR A 187 -5.07 -12.26 1.67
C THR A 187 -4.02 -11.48 2.43
N ASN A 188 -4.02 -10.16 2.32
CA ASN A 188 -3.37 -9.26 3.28
C ASN A 188 -4.24 -9.18 4.54
N VAL A 189 -3.63 -8.98 5.70
CA VAL A 189 -4.36 -8.92 6.97
C VAL A 189 -4.03 -7.61 7.67
N ASN A 190 -5.06 -6.78 7.88
CA ASN A 190 -4.94 -5.48 8.51
C ASN A 190 -5.57 -5.54 9.89
N PHE A 191 -4.80 -5.25 10.91
CA PHE A 191 -5.26 -5.09 12.28
C PHE A 191 -5.41 -3.63 12.60
N ILE A 192 -6.55 -3.23 13.14
CA ILE A 192 -6.86 -1.83 13.37
C ILE A 192 -7.28 -1.58 14.82
N GLN A 193 -7.00 -0.39 15.26
CA GLN A 193 -7.57 0.19 16.48
C GLN A 193 -8.16 1.55 16.16
N ILE A 194 -9.41 1.77 16.58
CA ILE A 194 -10.10 3.03 16.40
C ILE A 194 -10.20 3.72 17.76
N LYS A 195 -9.62 4.92 17.88
CA LYS A 195 -9.70 5.76 19.08
C LYS A 195 -9.98 7.21 18.67
N ASN A 196 -11.03 7.82 19.20
CA ASN A 196 -11.39 9.23 18.93
C ASN A 196 -11.39 9.56 17.42
N ASP A 197 -12.05 8.74 16.62
CA ASP A 197 -12.13 8.83 15.14
C ASP A 197 -10.79 8.76 14.41
N ALA A 198 -9.71 8.40 15.08
CA ALA A 198 -8.43 8.10 14.49
C ALA A 198 -8.24 6.57 14.37
N ILE A 199 -7.76 6.12 13.21
CA ILE A 199 -7.46 4.72 12.96
C ILE A 199 -5.95 4.52 13.02
N SER A 200 -5.49 3.60 13.87
CA SER A 200 -4.14 3.03 13.79
C SER A 200 -4.22 1.70 13.07
N ILE A 201 -3.30 1.45 12.13
CA ILE A 201 -3.28 0.26 11.29
C ILE A 201 -1.92 -0.41 11.30
N ARG A 202 -1.92 -1.74 11.42
CA ARG A 202 -0.75 -2.62 11.23
C ARG A 202 -1.12 -3.73 10.25
N THR A 203 -0.25 -4.05 9.31
CA THR A 203 -0.57 -4.96 8.20
C THR A 203 0.46 -6.08 8.08
N TYR A 204 -0.01 -7.34 8.08
CA TYR A 204 0.73 -8.47 7.55
C TYR A 204 0.49 -8.54 6.04
N GLU A 205 1.53 -8.36 5.25
CA GLU A 205 1.40 -8.16 3.81
C GLU A 205 1.70 -9.42 3.01
N ARG A 206 0.78 -9.77 2.12
CA ARG A 206 0.91 -10.85 1.16
C ARG A 206 2.02 -10.54 0.14
N GLY A 207 2.94 -11.47 -0.05
CA GLY A 207 4.09 -11.32 -0.95
C GLY A 207 5.35 -10.81 -0.23
N VAL A 208 5.20 -10.04 0.85
CA VAL A 208 6.30 -9.72 1.78
C VAL A 208 6.40 -10.80 2.86
N GLU A 209 5.25 -11.38 3.22
CA GLU A 209 5.09 -12.44 4.22
C GLU A 209 5.62 -12.03 5.60
N ASN A 210 5.43 -10.76 5.90
CA ASN A 210 5.80 -10.13 7.17
C ASN A 210 4.94 -8.88 7.42
N GLU A 211 5.08 -8.28 8.60
CA GLU A 211 4.53 -6.96 8.88
C GLU A 211 5.30 -5.89 8.10
N THR A 212 4.56 -4.96 7.49
CA THR A 212 5.12 -3.81 6.77
C THR A 212 4.84 -2.50 7.49
N LEU A 213 5.69 -1.48 7.24
CA LEU A 213 5.52 -0.16 7.84
C LEU A 213 4.24 0.55 7.38
N ALA A 214 3.80 0.28 6.15
CA ALA A 214 2.54 0.78 5.60
C ALA A 214 2.10 -0.03 4.38
N CYS A 215 0.81 -0.32 4.29
CA CYS A 215 0.16 -0.88 3.11
C CYS A 215 -0.89 0.10 2.57
N GLY A 216 -0.67 0.63 1.37
CA GLY A 216 -1.57 1.63 0.78
C GLY A 216 -2.97 1.08 0.48
N THR A 217 -3.06 -0.08 -0.20
CA THR A 217 -4.33 -0.75 -0.50
C THR A 217 -5.03 -1.26 0.76
N GLY A 218 -4.27 -1.67 1.79
CA GLY A 218 -4.78 -2.02 3.10
C GLY A 218 -5.40 -0.83 3.83
N SER A 219 -4.79 0.35 3.71
CA SER A 219 -5.36 1.60 4.25
C SER A 219 -6.67 1.96 3.56
N VAL A 220 -6.75 1.81 2.23
CA VAL A 220 -8.00 2.02 1.47
C VAL A 220 -9.07 1.02 1.91
N ALA A 221 -8.76 -0.28 1.98
CA ALA A 221 -9.69 -1.31 2.44
C ALA A 221 -10.23 -1.00 3.85
N THR A 222 -9.34 -0.60 4.75
CA THR A 222 -9.69 -0.23 6.13
C THR A 222 -10.62 0.97 6.18
N ALA A 223 -10.35 2.03 5.42
CA ALA A 223 -11.20 3.23 5.39
C ALA A 223 -12.61 2.93 4.83
N ILE A 224 -12.69 2.14 3.76
CA ILE A 224 -13.96 1.70 3.20
C ILE A 224 -14.77 0.90 4.22
N ILE A 225 -14.14 -0.04 4.92
CA ILE A 225 -14.79 -0.86 5.95
C ILE A 225 -15.20 0.02 7.14
N ALA A 226 -14.35 0.93 7.60
CA ALA A 226 -14.68 1.87 8.69
C ALA A 226 -15.90 2.73 8.33
N ASN A 227 -16.01 3.18 7.09
CA ASN A 227 -17.22 3.86 6.62
C ASN A 227 -18.44 2.93 6.57
N ALA A 228 -18.30 1.76 5.94
CA ALA A 228 -19.41 0.83 5.73
C ALA A 228 -19.97 0.25 7.04
N TYR A 229 -19.10 0.01 8.03
CA TYR A 229 -19.44 -0.67 9.27
C TYR A 229 -19.61 0.28 10.46
N LYS A 230 -18.82 1.35 10.56
CA LYS A 230 -18.84 2.31 11.68
C LYS A 230 -19.42 3.68 11.30
N ASN A 231 -19.82 3.88 10.04
CA ASN A 231 -20.29 5.16 9.49
C ASN A 231 -19.27 6.31 9.60
N MET A 232 -17.97 6.00 9.67
CA MET A 232 -16.93 7.02 9.65
C MET A 232 -16.97 7.78 8.31
N LYS A 233 -16.93 9.10 8.37
CA LYS A 233 -17.03 9.93 7.16
C LYS A 233 -15.66 10.16 6.52
N PRO A 234 -15.53 10.05 5.18
CA PRO A 234 -14.32 10.46 4.50
C PRO A 234 -14.15 11.99 4.54
N PRO A 235 -12.91 12.54 4.45
CA PRO A 235 -11.67 11.77 4.35
C PRO A 235 -11.25 11.11 5.68
N ILE A 236 -10.86 9.84 5.62
CA ILE A 236 -10.46 9.04 6.78
C ILE A 236 -8.94 9.03 6.90
N LYS A 237 -8.42 9.35 8.08
CA LYS A 237 -6.99 9.35 8.38
C LYS A 237 -6.59 8.05 9.08
N LEU A 238 -5.51 7.44 8.60
CA LEU A 238 -4.95 6.22 9.16
C LEU A 238 -3.48 6.45 9.52
N LYS A 239 -3.13 6.21 10.79
CA LYS A 239 -1.75 6.20 11.26
C LYS A 239 -1.17 4.81 11.02
N THR A 240 -0.17 4.72 10.16
CA THR A 240 0.51 3.48 9.83
C THR A 240 1.51 3.09 10.92
N TRP A 241 1.99 1.83 10.89
CA TRP A 241 3.02 1.37 11.82
C TRP A 241 4.33 2.15 11.69
N GLY A 242 4.68 2.58 10.49
CA GLY A 242 5.83 3.46 10.23
C GLY A 242 5.69 4.89 10.75
N GLY A 243 4.52 5.24 11.34
CA GLY A 243 4.26 6.57 11.91
C GLY A 243 3.69 7.60 10.92
N ASP A 244 3.70 7.32 9.63
CA ASP A 244 3.10 8.19 8.61
C ASP A 244 1.58 8.16 8.69
N VAL A 245 0.95 9.27 8.29
CA VAL A 245 -0.50 9.38 8.16
C VAL A 245 -0.87 9.27 6.68
N LEU A 246 -1.69 8.27 6.36
CA LEU A 246 -2.36 8.13 5.07
C LEU A 246 -3.79 8.64 5.17
N ILE A 247 -4.26 9.32 4.13
CA ILE A 247 -5.61 9.90 4.07
C ILE A 247 -6.33 9.24 2.90
N VAL A 248 -7.44 8.60 3.18
CA VAL A 248 -8.29 7.96 2.18
C VAL A 248 -9.57 8.76 2.02
N ASP A 249 -9.87 9.14 0.78
CA ASP A 249 -11.10 9.85 0.43
C ASP A 249 -11.86 9.09 -0.66
N PHE A 250 -13.19 9.16 -0.63
CA PHE A 250 -14.06 8.50 -1.59
C PHE A 250 -15.48 9.06 -1.51
N GLN A 251 -16.28 8.75 -2.52
CA GLN A 251 -17.73 8.97 -2.51
C GLN A 251 -18.44 7.64 -2.32
N ARG A 252 -19.38 7.57 -1.38
CA ARG A 252 -20.24 6.40 -1.21
C ARG A 252 -21.60 6.63 -1.87
N LEU A 253 -21.99 5.73 -2.76
CA LEU A 253 -23.27 5.72 -3.48
C LEU A 253 -23.98 4.39 -3.20
N GLY A 254 -24.78 4.35 -2.13
CA GLY A 254 -25.37 3.10 -1.63
C GLY A 254 -24.28 2.14 -1.13
N ASP A 255 -24.17 0.98 -1.80
CA ASP A 255 -23.14 -0.03 -1.49
C ASP A 255 -21.87 0.11 -2.34
N LYS A 256 -21.83 1.09 -3.25
CA LYS A 256 -20.68 1.35 -4.11
C LYS A 256 -19.81 2.48 -3.55
N PHE A 257 -18.52 2.36 -3.81
CA PHE A 257 -17.52 3.37 -3.47
C PHE A 257 -16.86 3.86 -4.76
N ASP A 258 -16.84 5.15 -4.98
CA ASP A 258 -16.31 5.77 -6.19
C ASP A 258 -15.35 6.90 -5.84
N LYS A 259 -14.57 7.36 -6.84
CA LYS A 259 -13.56 8.42 -6.69
C LYS A 259 -12.60 8.15 -5.53
N VAL A 260 -12.19 6.90 -5.39
CA VAL A 260 -11.31 6.47 -4.29
C VAL A 260 -9.91 7.06 -4.50
N SER A 261 -9.37 7.70 -3.47
CA SER A 261 -8.03 8.27 -3.51
C SER A 261 -7.27 8.00 -2.21
N LEU A 262 -5.94 7.91 -2.35
CA LEU A 262 -4.99 7.73 -1.26
C LEU A 262 -3.98 8.86 -1.29
N THR A 263 -3.97 9.67 -0.25
CA THR A 263 -3.03 10.77 -0.07
C THR A 263 -2.04 10.43 1.04
N GLY A 264 -0.77 10.68 0.80
CA GLY A 264 0.30 10.43 1.78
C GLY A 264 1.63 11.04 1.35
N PRO A 265 2.66 10.89 2.19
CA PRO A 265 3.99 11.40 1.87
C PRO A 265 4.63 10.63 0.71
N ALA A 266 5.45 11.34 -0.05
CA ALA A 266 6.44 10.79 -0.95
C ALA A 266 7.67 11.71 -0.94
N LYS A 267 8.85 11.15 -0.65
CA LYS A 267 10.06 11.94 -0.43
C LYS A 267 11.22 11.38 -1.24
N THR A 268 12.00 12.25 -1.85
CA THR A 268 13.34 11.89 -2.33
C THR A 268 14.27 11.84 -1.12
N VAL A 269 14.87 10.69 -0.85
CA VAL A 269 15.78 10.49 0.28
C VAL A 269 17.20 10.88 -0.10
N PHE A 270 17.64 10.42 -1.27
CA PHE A 270 18.92 10.81 -1.88
C PHE A 270 18.85 10.66 -3.41
N SER A 271 19.84 11.19 -4.10
CA SER A 271 20.10 10.99 -5.53
C SER A 271 21.56 10.58 -5.70
N GLY A 272 21.84 9.72 -6.67
CA GLY A 272 23.19 9.24 -6.94
C GLY A 272 23.29 8.58 -8.30
N GLU A 273 24.47 8.12 -8.63
CA GLU A 273 24.78 7.37 -9.84
C GLU A 273 25.37 6.00 -9.45
N PHE A 274 25.17 5.01 -10.29
CA PHE A 274 25.77 3.69 -10.14
C PHE A 274 26.26 3.18 -11.50
N ASP A 275 27.35 2.40 -11.49
CA ASP A 275 27.87 1.78 -12.70
C ASP A 275 27.21 0.43 -12.93
N LEU A 276 26.60 0.24 -14.12
CA LEU A 276 25.97 -1.01 -14.52
C LEU A 276 26.95 -2.19 -14.62
N LYS A 277 28.25 -1.92 -14.75
CA LYS A 277 29.28 -2.96 -14.80
C LYS A 277 29.59 -3.58 -13.45
N GLU A 278 29.25 -2.88 -12.38
CA GLU A 278 29.48 -3.30 -10.99
C GLU A 278 28.28 -4.09 -10.40
N ILE A 279 27.25 -4.37 -11.22
CA ILE A 279 25.98 -4.98 -10.77
C ILE A 279 25.85 -6.41 -11.38
#